data_61c39436c997ca8848c9d576e0497a57
#
_entry.id   61c39436c997ca8848c9d576e0497a57
#
_cell.length_a   1.000
_cell.length_b   1.000
_cell.length_c   1.000
_cell.angle_alpha   90.00
_cell.angle_beta   90.00
_cell.angle_gamma   90.00
#
_symmetry.space_group_name_H-M   'P 1'
#
loop_
_entity.id
_entity.type
_entity.pdbx_description
1 polymer ?
#
loop_
_entity_poly.entity_id
_entity_poly.type
_entity_poly.pdbx_seq_one_letter_code
_entity_poly.pdbx_strand_id
1 'polypeptide(L)'
;MLSQIAGTMGTESYILAGTEAAMANTFGSACHGAGRAMSRHQARKQWRGRQLIDDLARRGILIRSRSERGIAEEAPGAYKDVGAVVDATERAGLARTVARLRPFICIKG
;
A
#
# COMPACT_ATOMS: atom_id res chain seq x y z
N MET A 1 -9.59 -18.21 -4.84
CA MET A 1 -8.95 -17.71 -3.60
C MET A 1 -8.84 -16.20 -3.66
N LEU A 2 -9.11 -15.53 -2.57
CA LEU A 2 -8.95 -14.07 -2.46
C LEU A 2 -7.57 -13.74 -1.89
N SER A 3 -7.01 -12.64 -2.36
CA SER A 3 -5.77 -12.07 -1.83
C SER A 3 -5.90 -10.56 -1.69
N GLN A 4 -4.92 -9.93 -1.06
CA GLN A 4 -4.93 -8.49 -0.84
C GLN A 4 -3.59 -7.91 -1.31
N ILE A 5 -3.66 -6.79 -2.03
CA ILE A 5 -2.50 -5.92 -2.24
C ILE A 5 -2.68 -4.71 -1.34
N ALA A 6 -1.86 -4.63 -0.30
CA ALA A 6 -1.92 -3.55 0.66
C ALA A 6 -1.20 -2.31 0.13
N GLY A 7 -1.86 -1.16 0.27
CA GLY A 7 -1.24 0.15 0.09
C GLY A 7 -0.56 0.61 1.38
N THR A 8 -0.33 1.90 1.47
CA THR A 8 0.17 2.56 2.68
C THR A 8 -0.93 3.39 3.33
N MET A 9 -0.63 4.08 4.42
CA MET A 9 -1.62 4.82 5.22
C MET A 9 -2.37 5.93 4.48
N GLY A 10 -1.86 6.40 3.35
CA GLY A 10 -2.51 7.44 2.54
C GLY A 10 -3.01 6.95 1.19
N THR A 11 -2.86 5.67 0.87
CA THR A 11 -3.21 5.10 -0.41
C THR A 11 -4.23 3.97 -0.29
N GLU A 12 -4.77 3.56 -1.41
CA GLU A 12 -5.78 2.51 -1.47
C GLU A 12 -5.18 1.12 -1.28
N SER A 13 -6.00 0.18 -0.84
CA SER A 13 -5.71 -1.25 -0.84
C SER A 13 -6.72 -1.96 -1.73
N TYR A 14 -6.38 -3.14 -2.22
CA TYR A 14 -7.21 -3.88 -3.17
C TYR A 14 -7.40 -5.32 -2.72
N ILE A 15 -8.60 -5.83 -2.93
CA ILE A 15 -8.90 -7.26 -2.79
C ILE A 15 -9.00 -7.84 -4.20
N LEU A 16 -8.30 -8.93 -4.44
CA LEU A 16 -8.21 -9.58 -5.73
C LEU A 16 -8.62 -11.05 -5.65
N ALA A 17 -9.13 -11.57 -6.76
CA ALA A 17 -9.38 -13.00 -6.92
C ALA A 17 -8.28 -13.59 -7.81
N GLY A 18 -7.71 -14.72 -7.39
CA GLY A 18 -6.73 -15.45 -8.17
C GLY A 18 -7.32 -16.02 -9.46
N THR A 19 -6.46 -16.33 -10.42
CA THR A 19 -6.82 -16.87 -11.73
C THR A 19 -6.16 -18.23 -11.97
N GLU A 20 -6.68 -18.99 -12.93
CA GLU A 20 -6.04 -20.22 -13.38
C GLU A 20 -4.66 -19.96 -13.99
N ALA A 21 -4.49 -18.81 -14.67
CA ALA A 21 -3.20 -18.41 -15.23
C ALA A 21 -2.13 -18.23 -14.14
N ALA A 22 -2.51 -17.78 -12.94
CA ALA A 22 -1.58 -17.67 -11.81
C ALA A 22 -1.07 -19.05 -11.38
N MET A 23 -1.90 -20.07 -11.36
CA MET A 23 -1.46 -21.45 -11.07
C MET A 23 -0.47 -21.95 -12.10
N ALA A 24 -0.72 -21.70 -13.38
CA ALA A 24 0.13 -22.16 -14.48
C ALA A 24 1.47 -21.42 -14.54
N ASN A 25 1.48 -20.11 -14.28
CA ASN A 25 2.64 -19.26 -14.52
C ASN A 25 3.45 -18.93 -13.26
N THR A 26 2.83 -18.90 -12.09
CA THR A 26 3.47 -18.46 -10.83
C THR A 26 3.19 -19.40 -9.66
N PHE A 27 2.78 -20.63 -9.93
CA PHE A 27 2.39 -21.60 -8.89
C PHE A 27 1.34 -21.06 -7.92
N GLY A 28 0.41 -20.24 -8.43
CA GLY A 28 -0.61 -19.62 -7.60
C GLY A 28 -0.14 -18.42 -6.78
N SER A 29 1.07 -17.92 -7.03
CA SER A 29 1.64 -16.78 -6.28
C SER A 29 1.25 -15.44 -6.91
N ALA A 30 1.03 -14.44 -6.06
CA ALA A 30 0.81 -13.06 -6.45
C ALA A 30 1.41 -12.13 -5.40
N CYS A 31 1.67 -10.88 -5.77
CA CYS A 31 2.17 -9.90 -4.81
C CYS A 31 1.09 -9.55 -3.77
N HIS A 32 1.51 -9.18 -2.55
CA HIS A 32 0.60 -8.82 -1.46
C HIS A 32 0.75 -7.38 -0.95
N GLY A 33 1.64 -6.61 -1.56
CA GLY A 33 1.86 -5.21 -1.20
C GLY A 33 2.46 -4.43 -2.34
N ALA A 34 2.39 -3.09 -2.24
CA ALA A 34 2.92 -2.20 -3.28
C ALA A 34 4.45 -2.23 -3.36
N GLY A 35 5.11 -2.50 -2.25
CA GLY A 35 6.55 -2.43 -2.16
C GLY A 35 7.08 -1.00 -2.02
N ARG A 36 8.28 -0.87 -1.51
CA ARG A 36 8.91 0.43 -1.26
C ARG A 36 9.65 0.94 -2.50
N ALA A 37 9.61 2.26 -2.70
CA ALA A 37 10.38 2.96 -3.72
C ALA A 37 11.69 3.52 -3.15
N MET A 38 11.81 3.63 -1.83
CA MET A 38 13.02 4.10 -1.15
C MET A 38 13.16 3.48 0.23
N SER A 39 14.35 3.61 0.84
CA SER A 39 14.62 3.11 2.18
C SER A 39 13.88 3.93 3.25
N ARG A 40 13.70 3.34 4.44
CA ARG A 40 13.15 4.06 5.61
C ARG A 40 14.02 5.27 5.97
N HIS A 41 15.34 5.12 5.89
CA HIS A 41 16.28 6.21 6.16
C HIS A 41 16.08 7.39 5.21
N GLN A 42 15.94 7.13 3.91
CA GLN A 42 15.66 8.17 2.92
C GLN A 42 14.31 8.83 3.16
N ALA A 43 13.28 8.05 3.50
CA ALA A 43 11.96 8.58 3.81
C ALA A 43 12.00 9.55 5.00
N ARG A 44 12.75 9.22 6.06
CA ARG A 44 12.91 10.11 7.21
C ARG A 44 13.58 11.44 6.85
N LYS A 45 14.42 11.47 5.84
CA LYS A 45 15.03 12.71 5.35
C LYS A 45 14.08 13.56 4.53
N GLN A 46 13.12 12.96 3.84
CA GLN A 46 12.19 13.66 2.95
C GLN A 46 10.92 14.12 3.64
N TRP A 47 10.41 13.36 4.62
CA TRP A 47 9.13 13.66 5.27
C TRP A 47 9.27 13.80 6.78
N ARG A 48 8.40 14.65 7.33
CA ARG A 48 8.24 14.81 8.78
C ARG A 48 6.92 14.16 9.20
N GLY A 49 6.96 13.30 10.22
CA GLY A 49 5.79 12.55 10.67
C GLY A 49 4.64 13.45 11.05
N ARG A 50 4.90 14.55 11.78
CA ARG A 50 3.87 15.50 12.18
C ARG A 50 3.15 16.11 10.97
N GLN A 51 3.89 16.51 9.96
CA GLN A 51 3.31 17.09 8.75
C GLN A 51 2.47 16.07 7.99
N LEU A 52 2.92 14.82 7.92
CA LEU A 52 2.15 13.74 7.28
C LEU A 52 0.84 13.49 8.00
N ILE A 53 0.84 13.47 9.34
CA ILE A 53 -0.38 13.31 10.14
C ILE A 53 -1.37 14.42 9.81
N ASP A 54 -0.91 15.66 9.77
CA ASP A 54 -1.76 16.82 9.51
C ASP A 54 -2.29 16.82 8.07
N ASP A 55 -1.44 16.49 7.10
CA ASP A 55 -1.84 16.43 5.69
C ASP A 55 -2.88 15.32 5.44
N LEU A 56 -2.68 14.15 6.04
CA LEU A 56 -3.63 13.05 5.93
C LEU A 56 -4.93 13.32 6.64
N ALA A 57 -4.88 14.02 7.80
CA ALA A 57 -6.08 14.45 8.53
C ALA A 57 -6.94 15.37 7.66
N ARG A 58 -6.33 16.27 6.88
CA ARG A 58 -7.06 17.14 5.95
C ARG A 58 -7.76 16.33 4.84
N ARG A 59 -7.25 15.14 4.53
CA ARG A 59 -7.85 14.20 3.56
C ARG A 59 -8.87 13.25 4.20
N GLY A 60 -9.16 13.42 5.49
CA GLY A 60 -10.09 12.57 6.22
C GLY A 60 -9.48 11.26 6.73
N ILE A 61 -8.17 11.15 6.76
CA ILE A 61 -7.46 9.96 7.23
C ILE A 61 -6.86 10.24 8.60
N LEU A 62 -7.30 9.52 9.62
CA LEU A 62 -6.83 9.68 11.00
C LEU A 62 -5.64 8.74 11.24
N ILE A 63 -4.50 9.31 11.61
CA ILE A 63 -3.29 8.56 11.94
C ILE A 63 -3.04 8.58 13.45
N ARG A 64 -2.77 7.41 14.01
CA ARG A 64 -2.33 7.24 15.39
C ARG A 64 -1.07 6.38 15.42
N SER A 65 -0.03 6.89 16.08
CA SER A 65 1.25 6.18 16.23
C SER A 65 1.97 6.65 17.48
N ARG A 66 2.78 5.78 18.02
CA ARG A 66 3.68 6.12 19.14
C ARG A 66 4.92 6.89 18.68
N SER A 67 5.21 6.91 17.38
CA SER A 67 6.44 7.46 16.84
C SER A 67 6.17 8.25 15.56
N GLU A 68 6.44 9.55 15.59
CA GLU A 68 6.40 10.39 14.38
C GLU A 68 7.49 9.97 13.37
N ARG A 69 8.63 9.50 13.87
CA ARG A 69 9.69 8.94 13.05
C ARG A 69 9.19 7.73 12.26
N GLY A 70 8.48 6.83 12.92
CA GLY A 70 7.89 5.65 12.27
C GLY A 70 6.89 6.05 11.18
N ILE A 71 6.13 7.12 11.40
CA ILE A 71 5.20 7.64 10.38
C ILE A 71 5.98 8.15 9.16
N ALA A 72 7.06 8.89 9.37
CA ALA A 72 7.90 9.39 8.27
C ALA A 72 8.47 8.24 7.43
N GLU A 73 8.88 7.15 8.08
CA GLU A 73 9.39 5.95 7.41
C GLU A 73 8.34 5.30 6.50
N GLU A 74 7.07 5.43 6.85
CA GLU A 74 5.93 4.83 6.16
C GLU A 74 5.16 5.83 5.30
N ALA A 75 5.76 6.97 4.96
CA ALA A 75 5.12 8.00 4.14
C ALA A 75 4.58 7.39 2.83
N PRO A 76 3.38 7.81 2.39
CA PRO A 76 2.83 7.32 1.11
C PRO A 76 3.79 7.44 -0.06
N GLY A 77 4.53 8.55 -0.16
CA GLY A 77 5.52 8.77 -1.21
C GLY A 77 6.74 7.85 -1.16
N ALA A 78 6.95 7.12 -0.05
CA ALA A 78 8.04 6.15 0.08
C ALA A 78 7.72 4.80 -0.56
N TYR A 79 6.51 4.60 -1.03
CA TYR A 79 6.05 3.36 -1.65
C TYR A 79 5.78 3.54 -3.13
N LYS A 80 5.85 2.42 -3.86
CA LYS A 80 5.41 2.39 -5.25
C LYS A 80 3.91 2.68 -5.32
N ASP A 81 3.44 3.17 -6.46
CA ASP A 81 2.02 3.39 -6.70
C ASP A 81 1.27 2.05 -6.67
N VAL A 82 0.40 1.88 -5.68
CA VAL A 82 -0.36 0.64 -5.51
C VAL A 82 -1.29 0.38 -6.71
N GLY A 83 -1.86 1.42 -7.31
CA GLY A 83 -2.69 1.29 -8.51
C GLY A 83 -1.92 0.71 -9.68
N ALA A 84 -0.67 1.17 -9.88
CA ALA A 84 0.21 0.64 -10.92
C ALA A 84 0.58 -0.82 -10.67
N VAL A 85 0.83 -1.19 -9.41
CA VAL A 85 1.13 -2.58 -9.03
C VAL A 85 -0.06 -3.50 -9.30
N VAL A 86 -1.26 -3.06 -8.94
CA VAL A 86 -2.52 -3.81 -9.21
C VAL A 86 -2.73 -3.96 -10.71
N ASP A 87 -2.56 -2.89 -11.47
CA ASP A 87 -2.70 -2.90 -12.92
C ASP A 87 -1.73 -3.89 -13.58
N ALA A 88 -0.47 -3.89 -13.15
CA ALA A 88 0.52 -4.85 -13.63
C ALA A 88 0.13 -6.30 -13.30
N THR A 89 -0.40 -6.55 -12.12
CA THR A 89 -0.85 -7.88 -11.69
C THR A 89 -2.02 -8.37 -12.55
N GLU A 90 -2.98 -7.48 -12.85
CA GLU A 90 -4.12 -7.81 -13.72
C GLU A 90 -3.67 -8.05 -15.17
N ARG A 91 -2.77 -7.22 -15.70
CA ARG A 91 -2.23 -7.38 -17.06
C ARG A 91 -1.45 -8.67 -17.23
N ALA A 92 -0.74 -9.10 -16.18
CA ALA A 92 -0.06 -10.40 -16.17
C ALA A 92 -1.01 -11.59 -16.05
N GLY A 93 -2.31 -11.34 -15.84
CA GLY A 93 -3.32 -12.37 -15.70
C GLY A 93 -3.27 -13.15 -14.39
N LEU A 94 -2.55 -12.65 -13.38
CA LEU A 94 -2.34 -13.36 -12.12
C LEU A 94 -3.53 -13.24 -11.15
N ALA A 95 -4.25 -12.12 -11.22
CA ALA A 95 -5.38 -11.85 -10.36
C ALA A 95 -6.34 -10.86 -11.00
N ARG A 96 -7.56 -10.80 -10.49
CA ARG A 96 -8.60 -9.88 -10.91
C ARG A 96 -9.05 -9.05 -9.70
N THR A 97 -9.16 -7.74 -9.86
CA THR A 97 -9.65 -6.85 -8.80
C THR A 97 -11.11 -7.12 -8.48
N VAL A 98 -11.40 -7.33 -7.20
CA VAL A 98 -12.75 -7.53 -6.67
C VAL A 98 -13.25 -6.27 -5.97
N ALA A 99 -12.39 -5.62 -5.16
CA ALA A 99 -12.75 -4.44 -4.39
C ALA A 99 -11.56 -3.51 -4.21
N ARG A 100 -11.86 -2.22 -4.08
CA ARG A 100 -10.90 -1.16 -3.76
C ARG A 100 -11.30 -0.55 -2.41
N LEU A 101 -10.35 -0.44 -1.50
CA LEU A 101 -10.57 0.04 -0.14
C LEU A 101 -9.82 1.36 0.07
N ARG A 102 -10.50 2.34 0.66
CA ARG A 102 -9.90 3.61 1.06
C ARG A 102 -9.65 3.62 2.56
N PRO A 103 -8.48 4.08 3.01
CA PRO A 103 -8.24 4.22 4.44
C PRO A 103 -8.99 5.41 5.00
N PHE A 104 -9.39 5.34 6.27
CA PHE A 104 -9.85 6.48 7.05
C PHE A 104 -9.22 6.52 8.45
N ILE A 105 -8.70 5.40 8.92
CA ILE A 105 -7.92 5.30 10.16
C ILE A 105 -6.71 4.41 9.90
N CYS A 106 -5.55 4.83 10.41
CA CYS A 106 -4.34 4.02 10.40
C CYS A 106 -3.68 4.10 11.77
N ILE A 107 -3.43 2.94 12.38
CA ILE A 107 -2.76 2.81 13.67
C ILE A 107 -1.41 2.15 13.43
N LYS A 108 -0.34 2.83 13.83
CA LYS A 108 1.04 2.34 13.70
C LYS A 108 1.64 2.12 15.08
N GLY A 109 2.31 1.00 15.22
CA GLY A 109 3.00 0.63 16.47
C GLY A 109 4.31 1.37 16.73
#